data_25a69a3d4671aa18aa802d6d0c03e9cf
#
_entry.id   25a69a3d4671aa18aa802d6d0c03e9cf
#
_cell.length_a   1.000
_cell.length_b   1.000
_cell.length_c   1.000
_cell.angle_alpha   90.00
_cell.angle_beta   90.00
_cell.angle_gamma   90.00
#
_symmetry.space_group_name_H-M   'P 1'
#
loop_
_entity.id
_entity.type
_entity.pdbx_description
1 polymer ?
#
loop_
_entity_poly.entity_id
_entity_poly.type
_entity_poly.pdbx_seq_one_letter_code
_entity_poly.pdbx_strand_id
1 'polypeptide(L)'
;VSAADEEAALLGLAPVAPDRTLAYGPHPDQVVDLYGAGAGPLVVLLHGGFWRAAYDRRHLSPCAAELARRGLPVALVEYRRVGAGGGVPETFLDVPAAIEAAAGAADPAGRPREVVLVGHSAGGHLALLAAARRGTPVTRVVAVAPVADLARAHALDLSGGAVAELLGAGPGFADRLAAADPLCHPPAGVPVTLLHGTDDQDVPPELSRRYAAAHPAATALRELPGTGHYAALTPGTGAFGILLGLVRGG
;
A
#
# COMPACT_ATOMS: atom_id res chain seq x y z
N VAL A 1 13.02 9.91 17.45
CA VAL A 1 11.69 9.35 17.79
C VAL A 1 11.84 7.85 17.73
N SER A 2 11.39 7.11 18.74
CA SER A 2 11.50 5.64 18.72
C SER A 2 10.44 5.04 17.77
N ALA A 3 10.63 3.79 17.35
CA ALA A 3 9.64 3.08 16.53
C ALA A 3 8.26 3.03 17.23
N ALA A 4 8.23 2.78 18.55
CA ALA A 4 7.00 2.79 19.34
C ALA A 4 6.32 4.17 19.39
N ASP A 5 7.11 5.26 19.40
CA ASP A 5 6.55 6.62 19.36
C ASP A 5 5.94 6.93 18.00
N GLU A 6 6.52 6.45 16.88
CA GLU A 6 5.97 6.62 15.55
C GLU A 6 4.66 5.85 15.36
N GLU A 7 4.61 4.60 15.82
CA GLU A 7 3.39 3.79 15.79
C GLU A 7 2.28 4.48 16.58
N ALA A 8 2.56 4.87 17.83
CA ALA A 8 1.60 5.57 18.68
C ALA A 8 1.16 6.91 18.05
N ALA A 9 2.05 7.63 17.36
CA ALA A 9 1.74 8.88 16.69
C ALA A 9 0.75 8.70 15.53
N LEU A 10 0.86 7.62 14.75
CA LEU A 10 -0.09 7.34 13.68
C LEU A 10 -1.38 6.72 14.22
N LEU A 11 -1.29 5.63 14.99
CA LEU A 11 -2.46 4.88 15.48
C LEU A 11 -3.28 5.65 16.53
N GLY A 12 -2.66 6.62 17.19
CA GLY A 12 -3.34 7.52 18.15
C GLY A 12 -4.14 8.66 17.48
N LEU A 13 -4.02 8.86 16.17
CA LEU A 13 -4.83 9.86 15.46
C LEU A 13 -6.29 9.42 15.40
N ALA A 14 -7.19 10.36 15.66
CA ALA A 14 -8.63 10.10 15.52
C ALA A 14 -8.97 9.80 14.04
N PRO A 15 -9.71 8.74 13.74
CA PRO A 15 -10.17 8.46 12.39
C PRO A 15 -10.99 9.62 11.82
N VAL A 16 -10.80 9.88 10.52
CA VAL A 16 -11.53 10.93 9.79
C VAL A 16 -12.56 10.25 8.89
N ALA A 17 -13.81 10.71 8.96
CA ALA A 17 -14.89 10.19 8.12
C ALA A 17 -14.62 10.54 6.64
N PRO A 18 -14.89 9.63 5.69
CA PRO A 18 -14.80 9.92 4.26
C PRO A 18 -15.97 10.79 3.81
N ASP A 19 -15.80 11.46 2.66
CA ASP A 19 -16.91 12.16 2.01
C ASP A 19 -17.96 11.17 1.46
N ARG A 20 -17.49 10.00 1.01
CA ARG A 20 -18.34 8.91 0.50
C ARG A 20 -17.62 7.58 0.60
N THR A 21 -18.36 6.50 0.86
CA THR A 21 -17.88 5.11 0.76
C THR A 21 -18.51 4.46 -0.47
N LEU A 22 -17.70 3.77 -1.27
CA LEU A 22 -18.09 3.02 -2.46
C LEU A 22 -17.87 1.52 -2.20
N ALA A 23 -18.88 0.69 -2.40
CA ALA A 23 -18.69 -0.76 -2.43
C ALA A 23 -18.23 -1.20 -3.83
N TYR A 24 -17.22 -2.06 -3.91
CA TYR A 24 -16.72 -2.67 -5.14
C TYR A 24 -17.02 -4.18 -5.24
N GLY A 25 -17.66 -4.72 -4.22
CA GLY A 25 -18.08 -6.12 -4.15
C GLY A 25 -19.09 -6.36 -3.01
N PRO A 26 -19.56 -7.60 -2.84
CA PRO A 26 -20.61 -7.94 -1.87
C PRO A 26 -20.12 -8.11 -0.43
N HIS A 27 -18.81 -8.25 -0.22
CA HIS A 27 -18.26 -8.43 1.13
C HIS A 27 -18.17 -7.07 1.87
N PRO A 28 -18.42 -7.00 3.19
CA PRO A 28 -18.32 -5.76 3.96
C PRO A 28 -16.98 -5.04 3.85
N ASP A 29 -15.88 -5.78 3.67
CA ASP A 29 -14.54 -5.23 3.48
C ASP A 29 -14.23 -4.86 2.01
N GLN A 30 -15.13 -5.11 1.07
CA GLN A 30 -14.95 -4.70 -0.32
C GLN A 30 -15.49 -3.27 -0.52
N VAL A 31 -14.81 -2.31 0.11
CA VAL A 31 -15.19 -0.90 0.09
C VAL A 31 -14.00 0.03 -0.13
N VAL A 32 -14.28 1.20 -0.67
CA VAL A 32 -13.33 2.30 -0.85
C VAL A 32 -13.90 3.55 -0.23
N ASP A 33 -13.16 4.17 0.67
CA ASP A 33 -13.50 5.47 1.23
C ASP A 33 -12.89 6.59 0.38
N LEU A 34 -13.70 7.52 -0.08
CA LEU A 34 -13.31 8.61 -0.95
C LEU A 34 -13.21 9.91 -0.16
N TYR A 35 -12.08 10.61 -0.34
CA TYR A 35 -11.77 11.89 0.31
C TYR A 35 -11.40 12.92 -0.73
N GLY A 36 -12.00 14.10 -0.61
CA GLY A 36 -11.71 15.26 -1.45
C GLY A 36 -12.21 15.11 -2.89
N ALA A 37 -12.29 16.25 -3.56
CA ALA A 37 -12.58 16.36 -4.98
C ALA A 37 -11.57 17.33 -5.58
N GLY A 38 -10.80 16.92 -6.56
CA GLY A 38 -9.75 17.76 -7.15
C GLY A 38 -9.39 17.30 -8.55
N ALA A 39 -8.69 18.14 -9.29
CA ALA A 39 -8.19 17.84 -10.63
C ALA A 39 -6.82 17.15 -10.64
N GLY A 40 -6.18 17.02 -9.47
CA GLY A 40 -4.89 16.35 -9.31
C GLY A 40 -4.95 14.84 -9.57
N PRO A 41 -3.82 14.14 -9.50
CA PRO A 41 -3.78 12.69 -9.61
C PRO A 41 -4.68 12.04 -8.55
N LEU A 42 -5.36 10.94 -8.92
CA LEU A 42 -6.06 10.11 -7.95
C LEU A 42 -5.04 9.32 -7.14
N VAL A 43 -5.06 9.48 -5.83
CA VAL A 43 -4.26 8.65 -4.92
C VAL A 43 -5.10 7.46 -4.49
N VAL A 44 -4.70 6.26 -4.86
CA VAL A 44 -5.28 5.03 -4.31
C VAL A 44 -4.37 4.56 -3.19
N LEU A 45 -4.87 4.55 -1.95
CA LEU A 45 -4.09 4.27 -0.75
C LEU A 45 -4.45 2.89 -0.18
N LEU A 46 -3.45 2.02 -0.04
CA LEU A 46 -3.56 0.67 0.53
C LEU A 46 -2.89 0.62 1.90
N HIS A 47 -3.63 0.19 2.91
CA HIS A 47 -3.13 0.09 4.28
C HIS A 47 -2.27 -1.16 4.53
N GLY A 48 -1.48 -1.11 5.61
CA GLY A 48 -0.69 -2.20 6.16
C GLY A 48 -1.44 -3.07 7.16
N GLY A 49 -0.69 -3.77 8.01
CA GLY A 49 -1.22 -4.63 9.06
C GLY A 49 -1.04 -6.13 8.79
N PHE A 50 0.03 -6.49 8.09
CA PHE A 50 0.40 -7.89 7.77
C PHE A 50 -0.77 -8.73 7.22
N TRP A 51 -1.63 -8.10 6.41
CA TRP A 51 -2.81 -8.71 5.77
C TRP A 51 -3.83 -9.29 6.77
N ARG A 52 -3.73 -9.02 8.08
CA ARG A 52 -4.59 -9.54 9.15
C ARG A 52 -5.80 -8.65 9.42
N ALA A 53 -6.93 -9.25 9.75
CA ALA A 53 -8.18 -8.56 10.06
C ALA A 53 -8.12 -7.66 11.32
N ALA A 54 -7.07 -7.80 12.13
CA ALA A 54 -6.85 -6.94 13.30
C ALA A 54 -6.62 -5.46 12.94
N TYR A 55 -6.21 -5.19 11.70
CA TYR A 55 -5.98 -3.82 11.21
C TYR A 55 -6.89 -3.56 10.00
N ASP A 56 -7.54 -2.42 10.01
CA ASP A 56 -8.37 -1.95 8.89
C ASP A 56 -7.83 -0.63 8.32
N ARG A 57 -8.45 -0.15 7.25
CA ARG A 57 -8.06 1.09 6.57
C ARG A 57 -8.15 2.35 7.44
N ARG A 58 -8.95 2.34 8.52
CA ARG A 58 -9.28 3.55 9.28
C ARG A 58 -8.08 4.22 9.92
N HIS A 59 -7.04 3.48 10.27
CA HIS A 59 -5.82 4.07 10.82
C HIS A 59 -5.08 4.97 9.80
N LEU A 60 -5.31 4.81 8.48
CA LEU A 60 -4.79 5.69 7.44
C LEU A 60 -5.78 6.79 7.03
N SER A 61 -6.98 6.85 7.61
CA SER A 61 -7.94 7.92 7.28
C SER A 61 -7.42 9.33 7.57
N PRO A 62 -6.61 9.61 8.63
CA PRO A 62 -5.98 10.92 8.81
C PRO A 62 -4.98 11.28 7.70
N CYS A 63 -4.21 10.30 7.23
CA CYS A 63 -3.31 10.46 6.07
C CYS A 63 -4.11 10.80 4.81
N ALA A 64 -5.16 10.03 4.52
CA ALA A 64 -6.04 10.25 3.37
C ALA A 64 -6.68 11.64 3.40
N ALA A 65 -7.23 12.04 4.55
CA ALA A 65 -7.83 13.36 4.73
C ALA A 65 -6.83 14.51 4.57
N GLU A 66 -5.60 14.37 5.04
CA GLU A 66 -4.57 15.39 4.87
C GLU A 66 -4.12 15.50 3.40
N LEU A 67 -3.94 14.39 2.69
CA LEU A 67 -3.67 14.41 1.25
C LEU A 67 -4.82 15.10 0.49
N ALA A 68 -6.08 14.82 0.85
CA ALA A 68 -7.26 15.47 0.28
C ALA A 68 -7.27 16.97 0.55
N ARG A 69 -6.96 17.43 1.76
CA ARG A 69 -6.80 18.86 2.09
C ARG A 69 -5.71 19.55 1.28
N ARG A 70 -4.73 18.80 0.81
CA ARG A 70 -3.66 19.29 -0.08
C ARG A 70 -4.07 19.27 -1.56
N GLY A 71 -5.34 19.00 -1.88
CA GLY A 71 -5.89 19.05 -3.23
C GLY A 71 -5.75 17.75 -4.04
N LEU A 72 -5.41 16.65 -3.39
CA LEU A 72 -5.30 15.33 -3.99
C LEU A 72 -6.56 14.53 -3.67
N PRO A 73 -7.39 14.12 -4.63
CA PRO A 73 -8.46 13.17 -4.35
C PRO A 73 -7.86 11.82 -3.96
N VAL A 74 -8.39 11.22 -2.88
CA VAL A 74 -7.89 9.97 -2.31
C VAL A 74 -8.97 8.92 -2.27
N ALA A 75 -8.63 7.71 -2.68
CA ALA A 75 -9.40 6.49 -2.52
C ALA A 75 -8.67 5.57 -1.53
N LEU A 76 -9.12 5.53 -0.29
CA LEU A 76 -8.59 4.67 0.75
C LEU A 76 -9.29 3.31 0.70
N VAL A 77 -8.56 2.29 0.32
CA VAL A 77 -9.09 0.95 0.02
C VAL A 77 -9.10 0.08 1.27
N GLU A 78 -10.22 -0.61 1.50
CA GLU A 78 -10.27 -1.81 2.31
C GLU A 78 -10.26 -3.03 1.40
N TYR A 79 -9.73 -4.13 1.87
CA TYR A 79 -9.67 -5.42 1.19
C TYR A 79 -9.90 -6.56 2.18
N ARG A 80 -10.36 -7.72 1.72
CA ARG A 80 -10.53 -8.90 2.60
C ARG A 80 -9.18 -9.35 3.12
N ARG A 81 -9.11 -9.58 4.42
CA ARG A 81 -7.89 -9.92 5.16
C ARG A 81 -8.00 -11.29 5.79
N VAL A 82 -6.86 -11.88 6.10
CA VAL A 82 -6.76 -13.15 6.85
C VAL A 82 -7.51 -13.01 8.18
N GLY A 83 -8.40 -13.94 8.45
CA GLY A 83 -9.32 -13.91 9.59
C GLY A 83 -10.66 -13.22 9.32
N ALA A 84 -10.84 -12.59 8.13
CA ALA A 84 -12.09 -11.97 7.68
C ALA A 84 -12.35 -12.24 6.18
N GLY A 85 -12.29 -13.49 5.77
CA GLY A 85 -12.61 -13.92 4.40
C GLY A 85 -11.54 -13.61 3.35
N GLY A 86 -10.35 -13.18 3.77
CA GLY A 86 -9.19 -12.92 2.90
C GLY A 86 -8.13 -14.02 2.98
N GLY A 87 -7.05 -13.80 2.27
CA GLY A 87 -5.97 -14.73 1.98
C GLY A 87 -5.82 -14.88 0.47
N VAL A 88 -5.25 -15.99 0.02
CA VAL A 88 -5.16 -16.34 -1.42
C VAL A 88 -6.41 -17.14 -1.81
N PRO A 89 -7.14 -16.77 -2.89
CA PRO A 89 -6.85 -15.69 -3.83
C PRO A 89 -7.54 -14.34 -3.49
N GLU A 90 -8.39 -14.29 -2.49
CA GLU A 90 -9.37 -13.23 -2.24
C GLU A 90 -8.73 -11.85 -2.08
N THR A 91 -7.70 -11.73 -1.23
CA THR A 91 -6.99 -10.47 -1.01
C THR A 91 -6.38 -9.92 -2.30
N PHE A 92 -5.84 -10.81 -3.14
CA PHE A 92 -5.19 -10.43 -4.41
C PHE A 92 -6.19 -10.10 -5.54
N LEU A 93 -7.42 -10.56 -5.44
CA LEU A 93 -8.51 -10.20 -6.36
C LEU A 93 -9.16 -8.88 -5.97
N ASP A 94 -9.24 -8.59 -4.68
CA ASP A 94 -9.89 -7.39 -4.17
C ASP A 94 -9.16 -6.11 -4.57
N VAL A 95 -7.83 -6.09 -4.46
CA VAL A 95 -7.06 -4.87 -4.70
C VAL A 95 -7.20 -4.34 -6.13
N PRO A 96 -7.02 -5.15 -7.18
CA PRO A 96 -7.26 -4.67 -8.55
C PRO A 96 -8.69 -4.19 -8.78
N ALA A 97 -9.70 -4.91 -8.25
CA ALA A 97 -11.10 -4.52 -8.37
C ALA A 97 -11.39 -3.17 -7.68
N ALA A 98 -10.79 -2.94 -6.51
CA ALA A 98 -10.89 -1.67 -5.80
C ALA A 98 -10.24 -0.52 -6.57
N ILE A 99 -9.06 -0.74 -7.19
CA ILE A 99 -8.37 0.26 -8.01
C ILE A 99 -9.22 0.65 -9.22
N GLU A 100 -9.82 -0.32 -9.92
CA GLU A 100 -10.71 -0.08 -11.06
C GLU A 100 -11.95 0.70 -10.64
N ALA A 101 -12.58 0.32 -9.54
CA ALA A 101 -13.76 1.00 -9.01
C ALA A 101 -13.44 2.44 -8.58
N ALA A 102 -12.30 2.66 -7.93
CA ALA A 102 -11.83 4.00 -7.53
C ALA A 102 -11.56 4.89 -8.74
N ALA A 103 -10.86 4.36 -9.76
CA ALA A 103 -10.57 5.09 -10.99
C ALA A 103 -11.85 5.49 -11.74
N GLY A 104 -12.82 4.57 -11.86
CA GLY A 104 -14.12 4.84 -12.46
C GLY A 104 -14.96 5.86 -11.69
N ALA A 105 -14.92 5.81 -10.35
CA ALA A 105 -15.65 6.74 -9.50
C ALA A 105 -15.06 8.16 -9.51
N ALA A 106 -13.75 8.29 -9.72
CA ALA A 106 -13.04 9.56 -9.74
C ALA A 106 -13.23 10.34 -11.04
N ASP A 107 -13.55 9.68 -12.14
CA ASP A 107 -13.90 10.32 -13.42
C ASP A 107 -15.08 9.62 -14.11
N PRO A 108 -16.31 9.97 -13.74
CA PRO A 108 -17.51 9.43 -14.39
C PRO A 108 -17.63 9.77 -15.89
N ALA A 109 -16.86 10.77 -16.34
CA ALA A 109 -16.83 11.17 -17.76
C ALA A 109 -15.79 10.37 -18.58
N GLY A 110 -15.06 9.44 -17.94
CA GLY A 110 -14.09 8.56 -18.59
C GLY A 110 -12.85 9.28 -19.14
N ARG A 111 -12.50 10.46 -18.60
CA ARG A 111 -11.27 11.16 -19.01
C ARG A 111 -10.06 10.49 -18.39
N PRO A 112 -8.96 10.30 -19.15
CA PRO A 112 -7.74 9.73 -18.60
C PRO A 112 -7.27 10.56 -17.39
N ARG A 113 -7.08 9.88 -16.26
CA ARG A 113 -6.56 10.48 -15.04
C ARG A 113 -5.33 9.73 -14.58
N GLU A 114 -4.34 10.45 -14.08
CA GLU A 114 -3.21 9.83 -13.42
C GLU A 114 -3.67 9.14 -12.14
N VAL A 115 -3.30 7.85 -11.98
CA VAL A 115 -3.59 7.04 -10.79
C VAL A 115 -2.28 6.71 -10.11
N VAL A 116 -2.04 7.30 -8.95
CA VAL A 116 -0.89 7.04 -8.10
C VAL A 116 -1.28 6.03 -7.04
N LEU A 117 -0.70 4.84 -7.12
CA LEU A 117 -0.94 3.79 -6.14
C LEU A 117 0.05 3.93 -4.99
N VAL A 118 -0.45 4.24 -3.80
CA VAL A 118 0.34 4.34 -2.57
C VAL A 118 0.02 3.15 -1.69
N GLY A 119 1.03 2.38 -1.29
CA GLY A 119 0.83 1.24 -0.40
C GLY A 119 1.80 1.27 0.77
N HIS A 120 1.30 1.05 1.98
CA HIS A 120 2.11 0.96 3.18
C HIS A 120 2.31 -0.48 3.62
N SER A 121 3.54 -0.91 3.91
CA SER A 121 3.85 -2.21 4.50
C SER A 121 3.26 -3.38 3.68
N ALA A 122 2.35 -4.17 4.24
CA ALA A 122 1.57 -5.18 3.52
C ALA A 122 0.78 -4.60 2.34
N GLY A 123 0.24 -3.37 2.48
CA GLY A 123 -0.38 -2.63 1.37
C GLY A 123 0.63 -2.26 0.28
N GLY A 124 1.89 -2.03 0.63
CA GLY A 124 2.98 -1.83 -0.32
C GLY A 124 3.29 -3.08 -1.15
N HIS A 125 3.28 -4.25 -0.52
CA HIS A 125 3.34 -5.54 -1.21
C HIS A 125 2.20 -5.67 -2.23
N LEU A 126 0.96 -5.43 -1.80
CA LEU A 126 -0.22 -5.52 -2.66
C LEU A 126 -0.19 -4.49 -3.80
N ALA A 127 0.34 -3.29 -3.55
CA ALA A 127 0.48 -2.25 -4.55
C ALA A 127 1.45 -2.66 -5.67
N LEU A 128 2.59 -3.24 -5.32
CA LEU A 128 3.58 -3.72 -6.29
C LEU A 128 2.99 -4.83 -7.18
N LEU A 129 2.29 -5.79 -6.60
CA LEU A 129 1.63 -6.87 -7.36
C LEU A 129 0.49 -6.36 -8.24
N ALA A 130 -0.34 -5.44 -7.75
CA ALA A 130 -1.44 -4.89 -8.52
C ALA A 130 -0.94 -4.08 -9.73
N ALA A 131 0.16 -3.33 -9.57
CA ALA A 131 0.77 -2.58 -10.65
C ALA A 131 1.46 -3.47 -11.71
N ALA A 132 1.83 -4.71 -11.36
CA ALA A 132 2.39 -5.68 -12.30
C ALA A 132 1.34 -6.31 -13.24
N ARG A 133 0.05 -6.13 -12.95
CA ARG A 133 -1.04 -6.68 -13.79
C ARG A 133 -1.17 -5.93 -15.11
N ARG A 134 -1.33 -6.69 -16.19
CA ARG A 134 -1.60 -6.09 -17.51
C ARG A 134 -2.93 -5.34 -17.49
N GLY A 135 -2.95 -4.16 -18.10
CA GLY A 135 -4.15 -3.32 -18.21
C GLY A 135 -4.53 -2.58 -16.93
N THR A 136 -3.65 -2.58 -15.91
CA THR A 136 -3.87 -1.75 -14.72
C THR A 136 -4.00 -0.27 -15.10
N PRO A 137 -4.90 0.50 -14.48
CA PRO A 137 -4.96 1.95 -14.68
C PRO A 137 -3.86 2.71 -13.92
N VAL A 138 -3.03 2.01 -13.13
CA VAL A 138 -1.97 2.62 -12.32
C VAL A 138 -0.89 3.22 -13.21
N THR A 139 -0.57 4.49 -12.99
CA THR A 139 0.44 5.22 -13.75
C THR A 139 1.80 5.27 -13.04
N ARG A 140 1.81 5.16 -11.72
CA ARG A 140 3.02 5.02 -10.89
C ARG A 140 2.70 4.46 -9.51
N VAL A 141 3.72 3.91 -8.84
CA VAL A 141 3.64 3.37 -7.48
C VAL A 141 4.56 4.16 -6.55
N VAL A 142 4.06 4.48 -5.35
CA VAL A 142 4.86 4.89 -4.20
C VAL A 142 4.63 3.86 -3.09
N ALA A 143 5.57 2.95 -2.90
CA ALA A 143 5.47 1.93 -1.87
C ALA A 143 6.26 2.38 -0.62
N VAL A 144 5.56 2.55 0.49
CA VAL A 144 6.11 3.02 1.76
C VAL A 144 6.38 1.82 2.66
N ALA A 145 7.64 1.61 3.02
CA ALA A 145 8.09 0.50 3.86
C ALA A 145 7.52 -0.87 3.43
N PRO A 146 7.52 -1.20 2.12
CA PRO A 146 6.78 -2.35 1.60
C PRO A 146 7.43 -3.68 1.99
N VAL A 147 6.59 -4.73 2.14
CA VAL A 147 7.06 -6.11 2.13
C VAL A 147 7.37 -6.50 0.66
N ALA A 148 8.48 -5.99 0.12
CA ALA A 148 8.80 -6.05 -1.30
C ALA A 148 9.50 -7.34 -1.75
N ASP A 149 9.93 -8.18 -0.81
CA ASP A 149 10.53 -9.51 -1.00
C ASP A 149 9.83 -10.48 -0.06
N LEU A 150 8.83 -11.18 -0.58
CA LEU A 150 7.95 -12.02 0.23
C LEU A 150 8.67 -13.29 0.71
N ALA A 151 9.57 -13.83 -0.11
CA ALA A 151 10.38 -14.98 0.27
C ALA A 151 11.33 -14.65 1.43
N ARG A 152 11.94 -13.45 1.39
CA ARG A 152 12.80 -12.99 2.48
C ARG A 152 11.98 -12.68 3.74
N ALA A 153 10.81 -12.06 3.61
CA ALA A 153 9.89 -11.80 4.71
C ALA A 153 9.48 -13.10 5.41
N HIS A 154 9.18 -14.15 4.63
CA HIS A 154 8.89 -15.49 5.17
C HIS A 154 10.11 -16.09 5.90
N ALA A 155 11.30 -16.01 5.31
CA ALA A 155 12.52 -16.52 5.92
C ALA A 155 12.91 -15.80 7.23
N LEU A 156 12.51 -14.54 7.37
CA LEU A 156 12.69 -13.74 8.59
C LEU A 156 11.57 -13.95 9.62
N ASP A 157 10.58 -14.77 9.31
CA ASP A 157 9.38 -14.99 10.15
C ASP A 157 8.67 -13.68 10.56
N LEU A 158 8.61 -12.70 9.63
CA LEU A 158 8.05 -11.41 9.95
C LEU A 158 6.65 -11.53 10.52
N SER A 159 6.43 -10.85 11.65
CA SER A 159 5.17 -10.88 12.40
C SER A 159 4.67 -12.30 12.74
N GLY A 160 5.60 -13.23 13.04
CA GLY A 160 5.25 -14.58 13.50
C GLY A 160 4.44 -15.36 12.44
N GLY A 161 4.99 -15.51 11.23
CA GLY A 161 4.38 -16.34 10.19
C GLY A 161 3.31 -15.69 9.33
N ALA A 162 3.22 -14.35 9.31
CA ALA A 162 2.17 -13.64 8.55
C ALA A 162 2.12 -14.01 7.05
N VAL A 163 3.27 -14.31 6.44
CA VAL A 163 3.33 -14.77 5.04
C VAL A 163 2.67 -16.14 4.88
N ALA A 164 2.91 -17.06 5.80
CA ALA A 164 2.30 -18.39 5.75
C ALA A 164 0.78 -18.33 6.03
N GLU A 165 0.34 -17.41 6.88
CA GLU A 165 -1.09 -17.15 7.11
C GLU A 165 -1.77 -16.59 5.85
N LEU A 166 -1.14 -15.62 5.18
CA LEU A 166 -1.67 -15.04 3.94
C LEU A 166 -1.81 -16.07 2.83
N LEU A 167 -0.77 -16.87 2.62
CA LEU A 167 -0.68 -17.79 1.48
C LEU A 167 -1.30 -19.17 1.76
N GLY A 168 -1.57 -19.49 3.00
CA GLY A 168 -1.95 -20.83 3.44
C GLY A 168 -0.74 -21.78 3.47
N ALA A 169 -0.56 -22.50 4.57
CA ALA A 169 0.48 -23.50 4.72
C ALA A 169 0.18 -24.78 3.91
N GLY A 170 1.15 -25.70 3.82
CA GLY A 170 0.97 -27.03 3.21
C GLY A 170 1.34 -27.11 1.73
N PRO A 171 0.84 -28.15 1.02
CA PRO A 171 1.22 -28.40 -0.37
C PRO A 171 1.01 -27.20 -1.29
N GLY A 172 1.94 -26.95 -2.20
CA GLY A 172 1.90 -25.81 -3.14
C GLY A 172 2.25 -24.46 -2.51
N PHE A 173 2.72 -24.42 -1.25
CA PHE A 173 3.14 -23.15 -0.62
C PHE A 173 4.24 -22.45 -1.41
N ALA A 174 5.26 -23.17 -1.89
CA ALA A 174 6.34 -22.58 -2.66
C ALA A 174 5.85 -21.91 -3.97
N ASP A 175 4.90 -22.52 -4.66
CA ASP A 175 4.32 -21.97 -5.89
C ASP A 175 3.49 -20.72 -5.57
N ARG A 176 2.70 -20.74 -4.50
CA ARG A 176 1.94 -19.56 -4.05
C ARG A 176 2.87 -18.42 -3.61
N LEU A 177 3.96 -18.75 -2.93
CA LEU A 177 4.98 -17.76 -2.52
C LEU A 177 5.61 -17.12 -3.75
N ALA A 178 6.07 -17.89 -4.71
CA ALA A 178 6.66 -17.36 -5.95
C ALA A 178 5.65 -16.52 -6.76
N ALA A 179 4.39 -16.95 -6.83
CA ALA A 179 3.34 -16.23 -7.53
C ALA A 179 2.94 -14.91 -6.84
N ALA A 180 3.13 -14.81 -5.53
CA ALA A 180 2.79 -13.64 -4.71
C ALA A 180 3.99 -12.74 -4.40
N ASP A 181 5.21 -13.11 -4.78
CA ASP A 181 6.40 -12.33 -4.47
C ASP A 181 6.60 -11.19 -5.49
N PRO A 182 6.50 -9.90 -5.07
CA PRO A 182 6.74 -8.79 -5.98
C PRO A 182 8.12 -8.78 -6.61
N LEU A 183 9.12 -9.36 -5.93
CA LEU A 183 10.48 -9.48 -6.45
C LEU A 183 10.52 -10.29 -7.77
N CYS A 184 9.59 -11.24 -7.93
CA CYS A 184 9.46 -12.07 -9.13
C CYS A 184 8.61 -11.42 -10.23
N HIS A 185 7.81 -10.39 -9.89
CA HIS A 185 6.79 -9.80 -10.77
C HIS A 185 6.88 -8.26 -10.81
N PRO A 186 7.96 -7.68 -11.36
CA PRO A 186 8.07 -6.22 -11.40
C PRO A 186 7.02 -5.60 -12.34
N PRO A 187 6.48 -4.42 -11.98
CA PRO A 187 5.57 -3.68 -12.84
C PRO A 187 6.23 -3.27 -14.15
N ALA A 188 5.75 -3.80 -15.28
CA ALA A 188 6.27 -3.45 -16.60
C ALA A 188 5.70 -2.10 -17.08
N GLY A 189 6.58 -1.09 -17.24
CA GLY A 189 6.20 0.24 -17.74
C GLY A 189 5.54 1.15 -16.70
N VAL A 190 5.43 0.73 -15.44
CA VAL A 190 4.95 1.55 -14.33
C VAL A 190 6.13 1.90 -13.41
N PRO A 191 6.53 3.17 -13.29
CA PRO A 191 7.62 3.56 -12.40
C PRO A 191 7.26 3.33 -10.93
N VAL A 192 8.24 2.82 -10.18
CA VAL A 192 8.12 2.52 -8.75
C VAL A 192 9.07 3.39 -7.95
N THR A 193 8.56 4.04 -6.91
CA THR A 193 9.39 4.64 -5.86
C THR A 193 9.16 3.89 -4.56
N LEU A 194 10.24 3.36 -3.98
CA LEU A 194 10.23 2.81 -2.63
C LEU A 194 10.69 3.90 -1.67
N LEU A 195 9.89 4.16 -0.64
CA LEU A 195 10.20 5.10 0.44
C LEU A 195 10.34 4.29 1.73
N HIS A 196 11.53 4.23 2.33
CA HIS A 196 11.78 3.35 3.48
C HIS A 196 12.61 4.03 4.56
N GLY A 197 12.17 3.94 5.81
CA GLY A 197 12.94 4.40 6.96
C GLY A 197 14.12 3.48 7.27
N THR A 198 15.31 4.06 7.58
CA THR A 198 16.49 3.23 7.91
C THR A 198 16.36 2.51 9.23
N ASP A 199 15.51 3.00 10.13
CA ASP A 199 15.34 2.51 11.50
C ASP A 199 14.03 1.70 11.66
N ASP A 200 13.46 1.24 10.53
CA ASP A 200 12.25 0.42 10.50
C ASP A 200 12.48 -0.93 11.20
N GLN A 201 11.71 -1.16 12.28
CA GLN A 201 11.80 -2.37 13.11
C GLN A 201 10.73 -3.42 12.73
N ASP A 202 9.71 -3.04 11.96
CA ASP A 202 8.61 -3.90 11.55
C ASP A 202 8.91 -4.62 10.23
N VAL A 203 9.39 -3.86 9.25
CA VAL A 203 9.80 -4.36 7.93
C VAL A 203 11.24 -3.89 7.64
N PRO A 204 12.23 -4.78 7.69
CA PRO A 204 13.62 -4.40 7.46
C PRO A 204 13.82 -3.71 6.09
N PRO A 205 14.53 -2.57 6.02
CA PRO A 205 14.80 -1.86 4.76
C PRO A 205 15.58 -2.71 3.74
N GLU A 206 16.18 -3.81 4.19
CA GLU A 206 16.77 -4.84 3.32
C GLU A 206 15.80 -5.29 2.21
N LEU A 207 14.49 -5.43 2.50
CA LEU A 207 13.50 -5.89 1.53
C LEU A 207 13.38 -4.91 0.35
N SER A 208 13.33 -3.61 0.65
CA SER A 208 13.30 -2.56 -0.39
C SER A 208 14.62 -2.47 -1.17
N ARG A 209 15.75 -2.61 -0.49
CA ARG A 209 17.08 -2.62 -1.14
C ARG A 209 17.20 -3.78 -2.13
N ARG A 210 16.75 -4.97 -1.75
CA ARG A 210 16.76 -6.17 -2.61
C ARG A 210 15.87 -5.98 -3.83
N TYR A 211 14.67 -5.44 -3.66
CA TYR A 211 13.76 -5.14 -4.77
C TYR A 211 14.36 -4.11 -5.74
N ALA A 212 14.90 -3.00 -5.23
CA ALA A 212 15.52 -1.97 -6.05
C ALA A 212 16.76 -2.49 -6.80
N ALA A 213 17.58 -3.33 -6.14
CA ALA A 213 18.74 -3.96 -6.79
C ALA A 213 18.35 -4.95 -7.89
N ALA A 214 17.23 -5.64 -7.76
CA ALA A 214 16.71 -6.56 -8.78
C ALA A 214 16.07 -5.82 -9.97
N HIS A 215 15.52 -4.62 -9.76
CA HIS A 215 14.76 -3.86 -10.77
C HIS A 215 15.24 -2.41 -10.94
N PRO A 216 16.55 -2.16 -11.18
CA PRO A 216 17.12 -0.80 -11.12
C PRO A 216 16.61 0.13 -12.23
N ALA A 217 16.13 -0.41 -13.35
CA ALA A 217 15.64 0.39 -14.47
C ALA A 217 14.25 1.02 -14.23
N ALA A 218 13.45 0.43 -13.33
CA ALA A 218 12.07 0.85 -13.09
C ALA A 218 11.83 1.33 -11.65
N THR A 219 12.84 1.22 -10.77
CA THR A 219 12.68 1.44 -9.34
C THR A 219 13.66 2.47 -8.81
N ALA A 220 13.14 3.50 -8.15
CA ALA A 220 13.91 4.41 -7.32
C ALA A 220 13.73 4.04 -5.84
N LEU A 221 14.83 3.90 -5.09
CA LEU A 221 14.81 3.73 -3.64
C LEU A 221 15.18 5.05 -2.96
N ARG A 222 14.33 5.52 -2.07
CA ARG A 222 14.57 6.67 -1.21
C ARG A 222 14.53 6.24 0.24
N GLU A 223 15.68 6.16 0.86
CA GLU A 223 15.80 5.87 2.29
C GLU A 223 15.69 7.15 3.12
N LEU A 224 15.02 7.04 4.25
CA LEU A 224 14.82 8.12 5.21
C LEU A 224 15.66 7.85 6.47
N PRO A 225 16.81 8.53 6.62
CA PRO A 225 17.66 8.32 7.79
C PRO A 225 16.95 8.62 9.11
N GLY A 226 17.13 7.75 10.11
CA GLY A 226 16.56 7.93 11.44
C GLY A 226 15.04 7.86 11.51
N THR A 227 14.41 7.27 10.50
CA THR A 227 12.94 7.17 10.38
C THR A 227 12.54 5.70 10.50
N GLY A 228 11.45 5.42 11.19
CA GLY A 228 10.88 4.08 11.34
C GLY A 228 9.78 3.78 10.30
N HIS A 229 8.84 2.92 10.71
CA HIS A 229 7.83 2.33 9.82
C HIS A 229 6.66 3.27 9.47
N TYR A 230 6.30 4.20 10.36
CA TYR A 230 4.99 4.89 10.32
C TYR A 230 5.08 6.39 9.97
N ALA A 231 6.23 7.03 10.14
CA ALA A 231 6.35 8.48 10.04
C ALA A 231 5.93 9.03 8.68
N ALA A 232 6.17 8.31 7.58
CA ALA A 232 5.79 8.78 6.25
C ALA A 232 4.27 8.83 6.03
N LEU A 233 3.48 8.09 6.82
CA LEU A 233 2.01 8.12 6.78
C LEU A 233 1.40 9.04 7.84
N THR A 234 2.23 9.60 8.74
CA THR A 234 1.79 10.44 9.85
C THR A 234 1.78 11.92 9.42
N PRO A 235 0.59 12.55 9.28
CA PRO A 235 0.47 13.95 8.92
C PRO A 235 1.30 14.87 9.85
N GLY A 236 1.97 15.86 9.25
CA GLY A 236 2.78 16.83 9.98
C GLY A 236 4.24 16.45 10.17
N THR A 237 4.65 15.23 9.85
CA THR A 237 6.06 14.83 9.87
C THR A 237 6.81 15.29 8.60
N GLY A 238 8.14 15.40 8.70
CA GLY A 238 8.98 15.65 7.52
C GLY A 238 8.90 14.51 6.49
N ALA A 239 8.79 13.26 6.96
CA ALA A 239 8.65 12.08 6.13
C ALA A 239 7.32 12.10 5.33
N PHE A 240 6.21 12.53 5.95
CA PHE A 240 4.95 12.76 5.25
C PHE A 240 5.08 13.85 4.16
N GLY A 241 5.84 14.91 4.43
CA GLY A 241 6.15 15.94 3.44
C GLY A 241 6.84 15.37 2.19
N ILE A 242 7.75 14.39 2.38
CA ILE A 242 8.42 13.69 1.30
C ILE A 242 7.42 12.82 0.51
N LEU A 243 6.57 12.04 1.21
CA LEU A 243 5.51 11.28 0.56
C LEU A 243 4.60 12.17 -0.29
N LEU A 244 4.16 13.31 0.25
CA LEU A 244 3.33 14.28 -0.47
C LEU A 244 4.01 14.79 -1.75
N GLY A 245 5.32 15.10 -1.71
CA GLY A 245 6.11 15.46 -2.88
C GLY A 245 6.09 14.36 -3.94
N LEU A 246 6.40 13.12 -3.55
CA LEU A 246 6.42 11.97 -4.46
C LEU A 246 5.06 11.72 -5.10
N VAL A 247 3.97 11.85 -4.36
CA VAL A 247 2.60 11.69 -4.87
C VAL A 247 2.23 12.77 -5.88
N ARG A 248 2.80 13.96 -5.78
CA ARG A 248 2.61 15.07 -6.73
C ARG A 248 3.49 14.99 -7.98
N GLY A 249 4.44 14.07 -8.03
CA GLY A 249 5.35 13.91 -9.15
C GLY A 249 6.63 14.74 -9.05
N GLY A 250 6.99 15.14 -7.81
CA GLY A 250 8.23 15.83 -7.45
C GLY A 250 9.35 14.89 -7.04
#